data_3752c76397eb0781c9b8d401010dec7f
#
_entry.id   3752c76397eb0781c9b8d401010dec7f
#
_cell.length_a   1.000
_cell.length_b   1.000
_cell.length_c   1.000
_cell.angle_alpha   90.00
_cell.angle_beta   90.00
_cell.angle_gamma   90.00
#
_symmetry.space_group_name_H-M   'P 1'
#
loop_
_entity.id
_entity.type
_entity.pdbx_description
1 polymer ?
#
loop_
_entity_poly.entity_id
_entity_poly.type
_entity_poly.pdbx_seq_one_letter_code
_entity_poly.pdbx_strand_id
1 'polypeptide(L)'
;MELYYSFSALIVLASIFAYLNYRFLKLPSTIGIMVIAIVVSIILVSFGETFLPRTFWHLHDLMSGIDFTEVLMGAMLNFLLFAGGIHINIDDLKEQFRPVVIFSTAGVVISTFVVGFGMFYLLPFLGINLPFIYCLLFGALISPTDPVAVLSILKQANVSKSLETKVAGESLFNDGMAVVIFSVVLQLAIGKEVDLGLESIGLLLLKEAGGGLLLGIVLGWVTSRLMREVDDYIISVLVTLSVVMGGYLIARQMHISGPLTMVAAGLFMGNFNVRFKMKSITQDYLIKFWELIDEILNAVLFLFIGFELLMIKDLKHFIVPGLVAIVIVLLARVISIWGPTKLMKTTFSPQTVKVLVWGGIRGGVSIALAMSIPKSEYSEIILSITYCVVVFSIIVQGLTIAKVANPNKIAKEEQELGNITSDESR
;
A
#
# COMPACT_ATOMS: atom_id res chain seq x y z
N MET A 1 -13.45 14.42 -22.25
CA MET A 1 -13.48 15.73 -21.55
C MET A 1 -13.73 15.53 -20.06
N GLU A 2 -14.62 14.61 -19.66
CA GLU A 2 -14.97 14.35 -18.25
C GLU A 2 -13.77 13.93 -17.39
N LEU A 3 -12.94 13.00 -17.86
CA LEU A 3 -11.75 12.57 -17.13
C LEU A 3 -10.78 13.72 -16.82
N TYR A 4 -10.59 14.65 -17.78
CA TYR A 4 -9.73 15.81 -17.59
C TYR A 4 -10.31 16.77 -16.51
N TYR A 5 -11.61 17.03 -16.52
CA TYR A 5 -12.24 17.89 -15.51
C TYR A 5 -12.16 17.26 -14.12
N SER A 6 -12.44 15.98 -14.00
CA SER A 6 -12.42 15.28 -12.73
C SER A 6 -11.00 15.21 -12.16
N PHE A 7 -9.99 14.88 -12.97
CA PHE A 7 -8.60 14.85 -12.53
C PHE A 7 -8.08 16.24 -12.16
N SER A 8 -8.45 17.28 -12.94
CA SER A 8 -8.10 18.67 -12.64
C SER A 8 -8.71 19.13 -11.32
N ALA A 9 -9.98 18.79 -11.06
CA ALA A 9 -10.64 19.12 -9.81
C ALA A 9 -9.96 18.45 -8.61
N LEU A 10 -9.58 17.16 -8.74
CA LEU A 10 -8.85 16.44 -7.69
C LEU A 10 -7.49 17.09 -7.38
N ILE A 11 -6.72 17.46 -8.40
CA ILE A 11 -5.43 18.15 -8.20
C ILE A 11 -5.62 19.51 -7.51
N VAL A 12 -6.61 20.28 -7.93
CA VAL A 12 -6.92 21.60 -7.32
C VAL A 12 -7.31 21.40 -5.84
N LEU A 13 -8.22 20.47 -5.56
CA LEU A 13 -8.65 20.19 -4.18
C LEU A 13 -7.50 19.66 -3.33
N ALA A 14 -6.69 18.73 -3.86
CA ALA A 14 -5.51 18.23 -3.17
C ALA A 14 -4.53 19.35 -2.81
N SER A 15 -4.30 20.30 -3.75
CA SER A 15 -3.44 21.45 -3.53
C SER A 15 -4.00 22.39 -2.44
N ILE A 16 -5.30 22.66 -2.46
CA ILE A 16 -5.96 23.48 -1.44
C ILE A 16 -5.86 22.80 -0.07
N PHE A 17 -6.14 21.49 0.02
CA PHE A 17 -6.11 20.76 1.27
C PHE A 17 -4.68 20.60 1.80
N ALA A 18 -3.71 20.40 0.92
CA ALA A 18 -2.28 20.41 1.29
C ALA A 18 -1.87 21.76 1.89
N TYR A 19 -2.29 22.88 1.25
CA TYR A 19 -2.03 24.23 1.77
C TYR A 19 -2.70 24.47 3.13
N LEU A 20 -3.99 24.08 3.28
CA LEU A 20 -4.72 24.20 4.54
C LEU A 20 -4.05 23.35 5.66
N ASN A 21 -3.62 22.13 5.33
CA ASN A 21 -2.86 21.30 6.26
C ASN A 21 -1.56 21.96 6.68
N TYR A 22 -0.76 22.44 5.71
CA TYR A 22 0.51 23.11 5.99
C TYR A 22 0.33 24.34 6.89
N ARG A 23 -0.72 25.13 6.65
CA ARG A 23 -0.94 26.39 7.35
C ARG A 23 -1.56 26.20 8.75
N PHE A 24 -2.48 25.26 8.91
CA PHE A 24 -3.33 25.16 10.10
C PHE A 24 -3.14 23.88 10.90
N LEU A 25 -3.16 22.69 10.26
CA LEU A 25 -3.14 21.41 10.96
C LEU A 25 -1.73 20.93 11.26
N LYS A 26 -0.78 21.16 10.37
CA LYS A 26 0.63 20.73 10.47
C LYS A 26 0.78 19.21 10.69
N LEU A 27 -0.14 18.43 10.17
CA LEU A 27 -0.08 16.97 10.15
C LEU A 27 0.83 16.49 8.99
N PRO A 28 1.31 15.24 9.01
CA PRO A 28 1.93 14.64 7.82
C PRO A 28 1.03 14.86 6.59
N SER A 29 1.64 15.20 5.44
CA SER A 29 0.92 15.72 4.25
C SER A 29 -0.28 14.88 3.88
N THR A 30 -0.08 13.59 3.67
CA THR A 30 -1.11 12.62 3.28
C THR A 30 -2.25 12.50 4.30
N ILE A 31 -1.90 12.36 5.59
CA ILE A 31 -2.90 12.27 6.68
C ILE A 31 -3.73 13.56 6.76
N GLY A 32 -3.08 14.73 6.66
CA GLY A 32 -3.74 16.02 6.73
C GLY A 32 -4.74 16.24 5.60
N ILE A 33 -4.37 15.91 4.36
CA ILE A 33 -5.26 15.97 3.18
C ILE A 33 -6.48 15.09 3.39
N MET A 34 -6.27 13.83 3.82
CA MET A 34 -7.36 12.89 4.05
C MET A 34 -8.30 13.36 5.18
N VAL A 35 -7.76 13.84 6.29
CA VAL A 35 -8.58 14.33 7.41
C VAL A 35 -9.46 15.50 6.98
N ILE A 36 -8.91 16.46 6.22
CA ILE A 36 -9.70 17.58 5.69
C ILE A 36 -10.77 17.05 4.73
N ALA A 37 -10.43 16.11 3.84
CA ALA A 37 -11.38 15.53 2.90
C ALA A 37 -12.53 14.79 3.62
N ILE A 38 -12.23 14.01 4.67
CA ILE A 38 -13.25 13.34 5.50
C ILE A 38 -14.16 14.37 6.19
N VAL A 39 -13.58 15.42 6.78
CA VAL A 39 -14.37 16.47 7.44
C VAL A 39 -15.31 17.17 6.44
N VAL A 40 -14.80 17.51 5.25
CA VAL A 40 -15.61 18.08 4.16
C VAL A 40 -16.70 17.09 3.73
N SER A 41 -16.37 15.81 3.58
CA SER A 41 -17.34 14.75 3.23
C SER A 41 -18.44 14.61 4.27
N ILE A 42 -18.09 14.58 5.55
CA ILE A 42 -19.09 14.51 6.63
C ILE A 42 -20.03 15.73 6.61
N ILE A 43 -19.48 16.92 6.39
CA ILE A 43 -20.29 18.15 6.30
C ILE A 43 -21.23 18.06 5.08
N LEU A 44 -20.73 17.59 3.94
CA LEU A 44 -21.53 17.48 2.73
C LEU A 44 -22.61 16.40 2.84
N VAL A 45 -22.31 15.23 3.44
CA VAL A 45 -23.30 14.18 3.67
C VAL A 45 -24.37 14.63 4.68
N SER A 46 -23.98 15.38 5.71
CA SER A 46 -24.92 15.80 6.77
C SER A 46 -25.79 16.99 6.38
N PHE A 47 -25.24 17.93 5.61
CA PHE A 47 -25.89 19.22 5.33
C PHE A 47 -25.92 19.58 3.85
N GLY A 48 -25.09 18.94 3.01
CA GLY A 48 -24.88 19.35 1.60
C GLY A 48 -26.14 19.20 0.76
N GLU A 49 -26.87 18.11 0.92
CA GLU A 49 -28.09 17.86 0.17
C GLU A 49 -29.17 18.92 0.44
N THR A 50 -29.23 19.45 1.67
CA THR A 50 -30.21 20.46 2.08
C THR A 50 -29.74 21.89 1.79
N PHE A 51 -28.50 22.24 2.11
CA PHE A 51 -27.99 23.61 2.06
C PHE A 51 -27.13 23.93 0.83
N LEU A 52 -26.46 22.93 0.25
CA LEU A 52 -25.53 23.09 -0.87
C LEU A 52 -25.75 22.01 -1.95
N PRO A 53 -27.00 21.80 -2.44
CA PRO A 53 -27.30 20.67 -3.32
C PRO A 53 -26.46 20.66 -4.60
N ARG A 54 -26.17 21.81 -5.19
CA ARG A 54 -25.31 21.90 -6.39
C ARG A 54 -23.89 21.40 -6.14
N THR A 55 -23.28 21.77 -5.01
CA THR A 55 -21.92 21.38 -4.67
C THR A 55 -21.87 19.89 -4.33
N PHE A 56 -22.86 19.39 -3.59
CA PHE A 56 -22.98 17.98 -3.25
C PHE A 56 -23.06 17.10 -4.50
N TRP A 57 -24.03 17.38 -5.38
CA TRP A 57 -24.22 16.61 -6.61
C TRP A 57 -23.03 16.76 -7.57
N HIS A 58 -22.42 17.94 -7.66
CA HIS A 58 -21.23 18.14 -8.49
C HIS A 58 -20.04 17.28 -8.02
N LEU A 59 -19.78 17.22 -6.71
CA LEU A 59 -18.70 16.37 -6.17
C LEU A 59 -19.04 14.89 -6.29
N HIS A 60 -20.28 14.52 -6.04
CA HIS A 60 -20.74 13.15 -6.25
C HIS A 60 -20.56 12.70 -7.71
N ASP A 61 -20.95 13.54 -8.69
CA ASP A 61 -20.79 13.25 -10.11
C ASP A 61 -19.32 13.20 -10.52
N LEU A 62 -18.48 14.09 -9.99
CA LEU A 62 -17.04 14.06 -10.20
C LEU A 62 -16.41 12.76 -9.72
N MET A 63 -16.81 12.28 -8.55
CA MET A 63 -16.30 11.02 -7.97
C MET A 63 -16.82 9.81 -8.73
N SER A 64 -18.10 9.79 -9.10
CA SER A 64 -18.73 8.69 -9.84
C SER A 64 -18.31 8.62 -11.31
N GLY A 65 -17.88 9.75 -11.90
CA GLY A 65 -17.42 9.85 -13.28
C GLY A 65 -16.01 9.30 -13.54
N ILE A 66 -15.25 8.99 -12.49
CA ILE A 66 -13.92 8.37 -12.60
C ILE A 66 -14.06 6.88 -12.24
N ASP A 67 -13.65 5.99 -13.14
CA ASP A 67 -13.32 4.64 -12.72
C ASP A 67 -12.00 4.68 -11.95
N PHE A 68 -12.14 5.06 -10.68
CA PHE A 68 -10.98 5.22 -9.81
C PHE A 68 -10.22 3.90 -9.65
N THR A 69 -10.91 2.78 -9.70
CA THR A 69 -10.30 1.45 -9.63
C THR A 69 -9.35 1.24 -10.80
N GLU A 70 -9.79 1.55 -12.02
CA GLU A 70 -8.94 1.41 -13.21
C GLU A 70 -7.75 2.39 -13.16
N VAL A 71 -7.98 3.65 -12.76
CA VAL A 71 -6.92 4.66 -12.64
C VAL A 71 -5.92 4.25 -11.56
N LEU A 72 -6.39 3.78 -10.41
CA LEU A 72 -5.52 3.42 -9.30
C LEU A 72 -4.76 2.13 -9.56
N MET A 73 -5.44 1.06 -9.94
CA MET A 73 -4.81 -0.24 -10.19
C MET A 73 -4.04 -0.26 -11.51
N GLY A 74 -4.56 0.43 -12.53
CA GLY A 74 -3.96 0.46 -13.87
C GLY A 74 -2.80 1.45 -14.03
N ALA A 75 -2.79 2.54 -13.28
CA ALA A 75 -1.75 3.56 -13.39
C ALA A 75 -1.10 3.86 -12.03
N MET A 76 -1.82 4.50 -11.09
CA MET A 76 -1.22 5.09 -9.90
C MET A 76 -0.40 4.10 -9.08
N LEU A 77 -0.93 2.90 -8.82
CA LEU A 77 -0.23 1.87 -8.03
C LEU A 77 1.11 1.48 -8.66
N ASN A 78 1.16 1.37 -9.99
CA ASN A 78 2.41 1.02 -10.69
C ASN A 78 3.47 2.12 -10.58
N PHE A 79 3.05 3.38 -10.66
CA PHE A 79 3.93 4.53 -10.44
C PHE A 79 4.44 4.58 -8.99
N LEU A 80 3.56 4.42 -8.01
CA LEU A 80 3.89 4.43 -6.58
C LEU A 80 4.86 3.30 -6.23
N LEU A 81 4.61 2.08 -6.72
CA LEU A 81 5.48 0.93 -6.44
C LEU A 81 6.85 1.05 -7.13
N PHE A 82 6.91 1.60 -8.34
CA PHE A 82 8.19 1.89 -8.98
C PHE A 82 8.95 2.99 -8.23
N ALA A 83 8.27 4.09 -7.85
CA ALA A 83 8.84 5.16 -7.05
C ALA A 83 9.34 4.64 -5.69
N GLY A 84 8.55 3.83 -5.00
CA GLY A 84 8.98 3.16 -3.77
C GLY A 84 10.21 2.29 -3.98
N GLY A 85 10.23 1.50 -5.07
CA GLY A 85 11.36 0.63 -5.42
C GLY A 85 12.65 1.38 -5.72
N ILE A 86 12.60 2.51 -6.44
CA ILE A 86 13.79 3.28 -6.82
C ILE A 86 14.49 3.93 -5.62
N HIS A 87 13.74 4.19 -4.54
CA HIS A 87 14.26 4.80 -3.32
C HIS A 87 14.90 3.80 -2.34
N ILE A 88 14.65 2.51 -2.47
CA ILE A 88 15.19 1.49 -1.56
C ILE A 88 16.63 1.13 -1.97
N ASN A 89 17.55 1.22 -1.02
CA ASN A 89 18.93 0.75 -1.20
C ASN A 89 18.97 -0.79 -1.14
N ILE A 90 19.52 -1.43 -2.17
CA ILE A 90 19.58 -2.89 -2.27
C ILE A 90 20.56 -3.51 -1.26
N ASP A 91 21.60 -2.80 -0.85
CA ASP A 91 22.56 -3.35 0.11
C ASP A 91 21.94 -3.35 1.51
N ASP A 92 21.21 -2.29 1.89
CA ASP A 92 20.41 -2.26 3.12
C ASP A 92 19.28 -3.33 3.07
N LEU A 93 18.65 -3.50 1.91
CA LEU A 93 17.61 -4.52 1.71
C LEU A 93 18.16 -5.94 1.81
N LYS A 94 19.38 -6.21 1.33
CA LYS A 94 20.03 -7.53 1.43
C LYS A 94 20.26 -7.93 2.89
N GLU A 95 20.66 -7.00 3.73
CA GLU A 95 20.82 -7.26 5.17
C GLU A 95 19.49 -7.62 5.83
N GLN A 96 18.38 -7.03 5.34
CA GLN A 96 17.04 -7.25 5.85
C GLN A 96 16.18 -8.19 4.96
N PHE A 97 16.81 -8.90 4.00
CA PHE A 97 16.09 -9.67 2.98
C PHE A 97 15.17 -10.74 3.57
N ARG A 98 15.69 -11.52 4.52
CA ARG A 98 14.91 -12.61 5.15
C ARG A 98 13.64 -12.10 5.86
N PRO A 99 13.72 -11.11 6.78
CA PRO A 99 12.54 -10.52 7.40
C PRO A 99 11.56 -9.96 6.38
N VAL A 100 12.05 -9.18 5.41
CA VAL A 100 11.21 -8.53 4.39
C VAL A 100 10.43 -9.58 3.59
N VAL A 101 11.10 -10.60 3.06
CA VAL A 101 10.43 -11.65 2.26
C VAL A 101 9.44 -12.44 3.11
N ILE A 102 9.79 -12.81 4.34
CA ILE A 102 8.89 -13.61 5.19
C ILE A 102 7.65 -12.81 5.59
N PHE A 103 7.80 -11.53 5.98
CA PHE A 103 6.66 -10.70 6.36
C PHE A 103 5.78 -10.34 5.16
N SER A 104 6.37 -10.08 4.01
CA SER A 104 5.61 -9.73 2.80
C SER A 104 4.97 -10.94 2.10
N THR A 105 5.37 -12.16 2.38
CA THR A 105 4.78 -13.38 1.79
C THR A 105 3.99 -14.17 2.82
N ALA A 106 4.67 -14.86 3.74
CA ALA A 106 4.00 -15.65 4.79
C ALA A 106 3.13 -14.74 5.69
N GLY A 107 3.57 -13.51 6.00
CA GLY A 107 2.79 -12.55 6.76
C GLY A 107 1.47 -12.20 6.08
N VAL A 108 1.47 -11.95 4.77
CA VAL A 108 0.25 -11.66 4.00
C VAL A 108 -0.69 -12.87 3.98
N VAL A 109 -0.16 -14.08 3.74
CA VAL A 109 -0.96 -15.32 3.76
C VAL A 109 -1.58 -15.54 5.14
N ILE A 110 -0.79 -15.47 6.21
CA ILE A 110 -1.29 -15.61 7.59
C ILE A 110 -2.37 -14.56 7.88
N SER A 111 -2.13 -13.29 7.52
CA SER A 111 -3.09 -12.22 7.70
C SER A 111 -4.40 -12.49 6.95
N THR A 112 -4.32 -12.92 5.69
CA THR A 112 -5.48 -13.27 4.85
C THR A 112 -6.35 -14.33 5.52
N PHE A 113 -5.75 -15.41 5.99
CA PHE A 113 -6.51 -16.48 6.64
C PHE A 113 -7.04 -16.08 8.01
N VAL A 114 -6.23 -15.42 8.86
CA VAL A 114 -6.69 -14.99 10.19
C VAL A 114 -7.85 -14.00 10.08
N VAL A 115 -7.76 -13.03 9.16
CA VAL A 115 -8.86 -12.09 8.91
C VAL A 115 -10.06 -12.83 8.32
N GLY A 116 -9.84 -13.68 7.30
CA GLY A 116 -10.91 -14.44 6.66
C GLY A 116 -11.70 -15.30 7.64
N PHE A 117 -11.02 -16.09 8.48
CA PHE A 117 -11.68 -16.89 9.51
C PHE A 117 -12.33 -16.02 10.59
N GLY A 118 -11.65 -14.95 11.05
CA GLY A 118 -12.20 -14.04 12.04
C GLY A 118 -13.51 -13.40 11.58
N MET A 119 -13.56 -12.92 10.34
CA MET A 119 -14.77 -12.33 9.75
C MET A 119 -15.86 -13.37 9.57
N PHE A 120 -15.53 -14.57 9.05
CA PHE A 120 -16.49 -15.64 8.82
C PHE A 120 -17.22 -16.09 10.10
N TYR A 121 -16.50 -16.15 11.24
CA TYR A 121 -17.11 -16.57 12.49
C TYR A 121 -17.78 -15.42 13.25
N LEU A 122 -17.30 -14.17 13.13
CA LEU A 122 -17.81 -13.06 13.96
C LEU A 122 -18.91 -12.24 13.29
N LEU A 123 -18.93 -12.07 11.95
CA LEU A 123 -19.97 -11.30 11.27
C LEU A 123 -21.39 -11.86 11.44
N PRO A 124 -21.61 -13.19 11.48
CA PRO A 124 -22.96 -13.74 11.69
C PRO A 124 -23.60 -13.30 13.01
N PHE A 125 -22.82 -13.05 14.08
CA PHE A 125 -23.34 -12.51 15.33
C PHE A 125 -23.88 -11.08 15.21
N LEU A 126 -23.48 -10.38 14.12
CA LEU A 126 -23.98 -9.03 13.79
C LEU A 126 -25.07 -9.06 12.71
N GLY A 127 -25.57 -10.26 12.37
CA GLY A 127 -26.61 -10.44 11.35
C GLY A 127 -26.10 -10.36 9.91
N ILE A 128 -24.78 -10.37 9.68
CA ILE A 128 -24.18 -10.30 8.34
C ILE A 128 -23.60 -11.67 7.98
N ASN A 129 -24.16 -12.29 6.95
CA ASN A 129 -23.70 -13.59 6.47
C ASN A 129 -22.91 -13.42 5.17
N LEU A 130 -21.58 -13.41 5.29
CA LEU A 130 -20.68 -13.42 4.14
C LEU A 130 -20.18 -14.85 3.86
N PRO A 131 -20.23 -15.33 2.61
CA PRO A 131 -19.57 -16.57 2.23
C PRO A 131 -18.07 -16.55 2.57
N PHE A 132 -17.52 -17.69 2.97
CA PHE A 132 -16.12 -17.77 3.41
C PHE A 132 -15.13 -17.23 2.38
N ILE A 133 -15.39 -17.46 1.08
CA ILE A 133 -14.52 -16.94 0.01
C ILE A 133 -14.47 -15.41 -0.02
N TYR A 134 -15.58 -14.72 0.27
CA TYR A 134 -15.61 -13.26 0.38
C TYR A 134 -14.96 -12.77 1.67
N CYS A 135 -14.99 -13.54 2.76
CA CYS A 135 -14.22 -13.26 3.97
C CYS A 135 -12.70 -13.39 3.71
N LEU A 136 -12.27 -14.39 2.94
CA LEU A 136 -10.88 -14.53 2.49
C LEU A 136 -10.48 -13.40 1.56
N LEU A 137 -11.39 -12.98 0.66
CA LEU A 137 -11.16 -11.86 -0.24
C LEU A 137 -10.93 -10.56 0.55
N PHE A 138 -11.76 -10.31 1.58
CA PHE A 138 -11.53 -9.21 2.52
C PHE A 138 -10.18 -9.35 3.24
N GLY A 139 -9.82 -10.53 3.69
CA GLY A 139 -8.51 -10.81 4.29
C GLY A 139 -7.35 -10.48 3.36
N ALA A 140 -7.44 -10.85 2.08
CA ALA A 140 -6.42 -10.58 1.08
C ALA A 140 -6.26 -9.08 0.82
N LEU A 141 -7.38 -8.37 0.56
CA LEU A 141 -7.35 -6.93 0.22
C LEU A 141 -6.95 -6.04 1.40
N ILE A 142 -7.17 -6.48 2.66
CA ILE A 142 -6.79 -5.69 3.84
C ILE A 142 -5.39 -6.05 4.35
N SER A 143 -4.72 -7.03 3.77
CA SER A 143 -3.38 -7.45 4.20
C SER A 143 -2.24 -6.50 3.80
N PRO A 144 -2.25 -5.79 2.66
CA PRO A 144 -1.20 -4.85 2.30
C PRO A 144 -1.11 -3.69 3.29
N THR A 145 0.10 -3.13 3.47
CA THR A 145 0.36 -2.02 4.39
C THR A 145 1.01 -0.86 3.67
N ASP A 146 0.52 0.34 3.91
CA ASP A 146 1.02 1.58 3.32
C ASP A 146 2.22 2.12 4.11
N PRO A 147 3.41 2.22 3.51
CA PRO A 147 4.60 2.71 4.21
C PRO A 147 4.67 4.24 4.27
N VAL A 148 3.95 4.97 3.40
CA VAL A 148 4.14 6.41 3.17
C VAL A 148 3.96 7.22 4.45
N ALA A 149 2.81 7.02 5.12
CA ALA A 149 2.53 7.71 6.38
C ALA A 149 3.51 7.30 7.49
N VAL A 150 3.93 6.03 7.54
CA VAL A 150 4.84 5.52 8.56
C VAL A 150 6.26 6.01 8.34
N LEU A 151 6.78 5.90 7.13
CA LEU A 151 8.16 6.27 6.81
C LEU A 151 8.44 7.76 7.03
N SER A 152 7.48 8.63 6.69
CA SER A 152 7.63 10.07 6.94
C SER A 152 7.81 10.37 8.44
N ILE A 153 7.08 9.67 9.29
CA ILE A 153 7.15 9.81 10.76
C ILE A 153 8.42 9.16 11.32
N LEU A 154 8.80 7.96 10.85
CA LEU A 154 10.00 7.27 11.29
C LEU A 154 11.26 8.07 10.95
N LYS A 155 11.34 8.66 9.75
CA LYS A 155 12.43 9.56 9.36
C LYS A 155 12.53 10.80 10.27
N GLN A 156 11.39 11.43 10.59
CA GLN A 156 11.39 12.57 11.54
C GLN A 156 11.80 12.15 12.96
N ALA A 157 11.49 10.92 13.36
CA ALA A 157 11.87 10.37 14.66
C ALA A 157 13.34 9.89 14.71
N ASN A 158 14.10 9.96 13.60
CA ASN A 158 15.49 9.49 13.51
C ASN A 158 15.68 8.04 14.00
N VAL A 159 14.82 7.12 13.60
CA VAL A 159 14.98 5.70 13.91
C VAL A 159 16.12 5.07 13.11
N SER A 160 16.51 3.83 13.45
CA SER A 160 17.59 3.12 12.73
C SER A 160 17.19 2.89 11.25
N LYS A 161 18.17 3.05 10.36
CA LYS A 161 17.99 2.81 8.92
C LYS A 161 17.54 1.38 8.63
N SER A 162 18.01 0.43 9.45
CA SER A 162 17.57 -0.98 9.41
C SER A 162 16.05 -1.13 9.59
N LEU A 163 15.44 -0.39 10.52
CA LEU A 163 14.00 -0.41 10.75
C LEU A 163 13.25 0.26 9.60
N GLU A 164 13.73 1.40 9.10
CA GLU A 164 13.15 2.05 7.91
C GLU A 164 13.13 1.11 6.71
N THR A 165 14.25 0.42 6.44
CA THR A 165 14.35 -0.54 5.33
C THR A 165 13.43 -1.75 5.51
N LYS A 166 13.26 -2.25 6.75
CA LYS A 166 12.31 -3.33 7.03
C LYS A 166 10.87 -2.92 6.73
N VAL A 167 10.47 -1.73 7.20
CA VAL A 167 9.10 -1.21 6.99
C VAL A 167 8.86 -0.93 5.51
N ALA A 168 9.80 -0.22 4.85
CA ALA A 168 9.67 0.10 3.43
C ALA A 168 9.65 -1.14 2.54
N GLY A 169 10.59 -2.07 2.78
CA GLY A 169 10.69 -3.30 2.01
C GLY A 169 9.50 -4.23 2.24
N GLU A 170 9.08 -4.41 3.49
CA GLU A 170 7.87 -5.20 3.78
C GLU A 170 6.67 -4.67 3.02
N SER A 171 6.37 -3.37 3.16
CA SER A 171 5.19 -2.76 2.54
C SER A 171 5.25 -2.81 1.01
N LEU A 172 6.41 -2.53 0.41
CA LEU A 172 6.57 -2.56 -1.03
C LEU A 172 6.29 -3.94 -1.64
N PHE A 173 6.77 -5.01 -0.99
CA PHE A 173 6.55 -6.37 -1.48
C PHE A 173 5.19 -6.93 -1.08
N ASN A 174 4.64 -6.55 0.08
CA ASN A 174 3.34 -7.07 0.50
C ASN A 174 2.19 -6.51 -0.34
N ASP A 175 2.30 -5.26 -0.84
CA ASP A 175 1.32 -4.70 -1.78
C ASP A 175 1.23 -5.56 -3.05
N GLY A 176 2.39 -5.89 -3.64
CA GLY A 176 2.43 -6.76 -4.80
C GLY A 176 1.93 -8.18 -4.54
N MET A 177 2.30 -8.78 -3.41
CA MET A 177 1.85 -10.11 -3.01
C MET A 177 0.36 -10.16 -2.69
N ALA A 178 -0.16 -9.13 -2.02
CA ALA A 178 -1.59 -9.06 -1.71
C ALA A 178 -2.45 -8.92 -2.96
N VAL A 179 -2.01 -8.16 -3.97
CA VAL A 179 -2.70 -8.07 -5.27
C VAL A 179 -2.74 -9.45 -5.95
N VAL A 180 -1.65 -10.21 -5.90
CA VAL A 180 -1.61 -11.57 -6.48
C VAL A 180 -2.56 -12.52 -5.74
N ILE A 181 -2.50 -12.55 -4.40
CA ILE A 181 -3.40 -13.41 -3.60
C ILE A 181 -4.87 -12.99 -3.80
N PHE A 182 -5.13 -11.68 -3.79
CA PHE A 182 -6.47 -11.13 -4.04
C PHE A 182 -6.99 -11.55 -5.42
N SER A 183 -6.17 -11.45 -6.46
CA SER A 183 -6.53 -11.84 -7.83
C SER A 183 -6.96 -13.30 -7.91
N VAL A 184 -6.21 -14.19 -7.27
CA VAL A 184 -6.54 -15.63 -7.20
C VAL A 184 -7.84 -15.87 -6.44
N VAL A 185 -7.99 -15.27 -5.25
CA VAL A 185 -9.20 -15.43 -4.43
C VAL A 185 -10.43 -14.83 -5.12
N LEU A 186 -10.27 -13.71 -5.83
CA LEU A 186 -11.34 -13.09 -6.61
C LEU A 186 -11.80 -14.00 -7.76
N GLN A 187 -10.88 -14.62 -8.50
CA GLN A 187 -11.23 -15.56 -9.57
C GLN A 187 -12.05 -16.73 -9.02
N LEU A 188 -11.71 -17.24 -7.84
CA LEU A 188 -12.48 -18.26 -7.15
C LEU A 188 -13.87 -17.76 -6.70
N ALA A 189 -13.94 -16.52 -6.19
CA ALA A 189 -15.19 -15.92 -5.71
C ALA A 189 -16.22 -15.69 -6.83
N ILE A 190 -15.75 -15.34 -8.04
CA ILE A 190 -16.63 -15.10 -9.21
C ILE A 190 -16.92 -16.38 -10.01
N GLY A 191 -16.56 -17.55 -9.49
CA GLY A 191 -16.89 -18.85 -10.09
C GLY A 191 -16.18 -19.15 -11.40
N LYS A 192 -15.01 -18.56 -11.67
CA LYS A 192 -14.16 -19.01 -12.77
C LYS A 192 -13.67 -20.43 -12.46
N GLU A 193 -13.66 -21.28 -13.47
CA GLU A 193 -13.09 -22.63 -13.38
C GLU A 193 -11.57 -22.54 -13.12
N VAL A 194 -11.20 -22.34 -11.87
CA VAL A 194 -9.83 -22.52 -11.42
C VAL A 194 -9.77 -23.91 -10.78
N ASP A 195 -8.86 -24.73 -11.26
CA ASP A 195 -8.60 -26.01 -10.61
C ASP A 195 -8.15 -25.73 -9.16
N LEU A 196 -8.98 -26.19 -8.19
CA LEU A 196 -8.78 -25.99 -6.76
C LEU A 196 -7.63 -26.85 -6.20
N GLY A 197 -6.89 -27.55 -7.05
CA GLY A 197 -5.70 -28.27 -6.65
C GLY A 197 -4.65 -27.31 -6.05
N LEU A 198 -4.07 -27.68 -4.90
CA LEU A 198 -2.99 -26.90 -4.29
C LEU A 198 -1.82 -26.66 -5.27
N GLU A 199 -1.57 -27.61 -6.15
CA GLU A 199 -0.55 -27.52 -7.18
C GLU A 199 -0.90 -26.43 -8.22
N SER A 200 -2.13 -26.40 -8.72
CA SER A 200 -2.62 -25.43 -9.70
C SER A 200 -2.62 -24.00 -9.13
N ILE A 201 -3.08 -23.82 -7.90
CA ILE A 201 -3.01 -22.53 -7.19
C ILE A 201 -1.55 -22.11 -6.97
N GLY A 202 -0.69 -23.03 -6.54
CA GLY A 202 0.74 -22.77 -6.34
C GLY A 202 1.45 -22.35 -7.62
N LEU A 203 1.17 -23.02 -8.74
CA LEU A 203 1.69 -22.67 -10.05
C LEU A 203 1.18 -21.30 -10.54
N LEU A 204 -0.09 -20.97 -10.30
CA LEU A 204 -0.65 -19.68 -10.65
C LEU A 204 0.03 -18.55 -9.88
N LEU A 205 0.16 -18.70 -8.56
CA LEU A 205 0.89 -17.75 -7.71
C LEU A 205 2.35 -17.59 -8.15
N LEU A 206 3.03 -18.69 -8.44
CA LEU A 206 4.41 -18.68 -8.91
C LEU A 206 4.53 -17.99 -10.29
N LYS A 207 3.61 -18.24 -11.20
CA LYS A 207 3.57 -17.59 -12.51
C LYS A 207 3.32 -16.09 -12.37
N GLU A 208 2.30 -15.68 -11.61
CA GLU A 208 1.97 -14.26 -11.45
C GLU A 208 3.08 -13.51 -10.72
N ALA A 209 3.51 -13.99 -9.55
CA ALA A 209 4.52 -13.31 -8.75
C ALA A 209 5.92 -13.46 -9.35
N GLY A 210 6.33 -14.69 -9.67
CA GLY A 210 7.67 -14.96 -10.24
C GLY A 210 7.85 -14.35 -11.62
N GLY A 211 6.82 -14.44 -12.47
CA GLY A 211 6.81 -13.80 -13.79
C GLY A 211 6.91 -12.29 -13.70
N GLY A 212 6.17 -11.66 -12.77
CA GLY A 212 6.25 -10.23 -12.52
C GLY A 212 7.64 -9.78 -12.07
N LEU A 213 8.22 -10.44 -11.08
CA LEU A 213 9.59 -10.14 -10.62
C LEU A 213 10.62 -10.31 -11.73
N LEU A 214 10.53 -11.39 -12.51
CA LEU A 214 11.46 -11.66 -13.60
C LEU A 214 11.35 -10.60 -14.71
N LEU A 215 10.13 -10.25 -15.12
CA LEU A 215 9.92 -9.19 -16.11
C LEU A 215 10.47 -7.85 -15.60
N GLY A 216 10.23 -7.50 -14.33
CA GLY A 216 10.75 -6.27 -13.73
C GLY A 216 12.27 -6.21 -13.72
N ILE A 217 12.94 -7.31 -13.38
CA ILE A 217 14.42 -7.40 -13.44
C ILE A 217 14.91 -7.22 -14.88
N VAL A 218 14.27 -7.86 -15.86
CA VAL A 218 14.64 -7.75 -17.29
C VAL A 218 14.46 -6.30 -17.76
N LEU A 219 13.31 -5.69 -17.50
CA LEU A 219 13.04 -4.29 -17.86
C LEU A 219 14.04 -3.34 -17.19
N GLY A 220 14.28 -3.52 -15.89
CA GLY A 220 15.26 -2.73 -15.15
C GLY A 220 16.67 -2.88 -15.70
N TRP A 221 17.08 -4.10 -16.06
CA TRP A 221 18.39 -4.38 -16.66
C TRP A 221 18.54 -3.73 -18.04
N VAL A 222 17.56 -3.92 -18.94
CA VAL A 222 17.57 -3.33 -20.29
C VAL A 222 17.65 -1.81 -20.19
N THR A 223 16.81 -1.22 -19.37
CA THR A 223 16.73 0.22 -19.17
C THR A 223 18.01 0.79 -18.58
N SER A 224 18.56 0.15 -17.56
CA SER A 224 19.84 0.57 -16.98
C SER A 224 20.99 0.47 -17.97
N ARG A 225 20.94 -0.48 -18.89
CA ARG A 225 21.92 -0.59 -19.98
C ARG A 225 21.79 0.56 -20.97
N LEU A 226 20.57 0.92 -21.36
CA LEU A 226 20.30 2.05 -22.26
C LEU A 226 20.73 3.38 -21.65
N MET A 227 20.45 3.57 -20.36
CA MET A 227 20.74 4.82 -19.66
C MET A 227 22.25 5.08 -19.41
N ARG A 228 23.12 4.09 -19.58
CA ARG A 228 24.58 4.28 -19.45
C ARG A 228 25.16 5.28 -20.44
N GLU A 229 24.57 5.35 -21.62
CA GLU A 229 25.08 6.20 -22.73
C GLU A 229 24.34 7.55 -22.79
N VAL A 230 23.36 7.76 -21.88
CA VAL A 230 22.50 8.95 -21.87
C VAL A 230 22.87 9.85 -20.69
N ASP A 231 23.44 11.01 -20.99
CA ASP A 231 23.78 12.04 -19.99
C ASP A 231 22.67 13.11 -19.84
N ASP A 232 21.50 12.87 -20.42
CA ASP A 232 20.36 13.79 -20.39
C ASP A 232 19.31 13.29 -19.40
N TYR A 233 18.98 14.12 -18.39
CA TYR A 233 18.01 13.78 -17.37
C TYR A 233 16.57 13.69 -17.90
N ILE A 234 16.22 14.46 -18.96
CA ILE A 234 14.88 14.44 -19.57
C ILE A 234 14.68 13.08 -20.25
N ILE A 235 15.68 12.63 -21.02
CA ILE A 235 15.61 11.30 -21.66
C ILE A 235 15.56 10.21 -20.60
N SER A 236 16.33 10.33 -19.51
CA SER A 236 16.31 9.38 -18.41
C SER A 236 14.94 9.26 -17.77
N VAL A 237 14.26 10.38 -17.51
CA VAL A 237 12.89 10.41 -17.01
C VAL A 237 11.91 9.78 -18.01
N LEU A 238 11.99 10.14 -19.29
CA LEU A 238 11.11 9.56 -20.32
C LEU A 238 11.27 8.04 -20.45
N VAL A 239 12.50 7.55 -20.35
CA VAL A 239 12.79 6.11 -20.38
C VAL A 239 12.19 5.41 -19.17
N THR A 240 12.31 5.98 -17.96
CA THR A 240 11.70 5.38 -16.77
C THR A 240 10.16 5.41 -16.81
N LEU A 241 9.56 6.48 -17.32
CA LEU A 241 8.11 6.55 -17.58
C LEU A 241 7.68 5.46 -18.56
N SER A 242 8.45 5.26 -19.63
CA SER A 242 8.17 4.20 -20.62
C SER A 242 8.23 2.81 -20.01
N VAL A 243 9.14 2.58 -19.05
CA VAL A 243 9.22 1.31 -18.30
C VAL A 243 7.98 1.10 -17.45
N VAL A 244 7.53 2.11 -16.72
CA VAL A 244 6.36 1.98 -15.86
C VAL A 244 5.11 1.74 -16.70
N MET A 245 4.87 2.56 -17.70
CA MET A 245 3.66 2.45 -18.53
C MET A 245 3.72 1.23 -19.46
N GLY A 246 4.80 1.07 -20.19
CA GLY A 246 4.98 -0.07 -21.12
C GLY A 246 5.13 -1.40 -20.41
N GLY A 247 5.88 -1.43 -19.31
CA GLY A 247 6.07 -2.64 -18.50
C GLY A 247 4.77 -3.15 -17.90
N TYR A 248 3.89 -2.25 -17.43
CA TYR A 248 2.54 -2.62 -16.98
C TYR A 248 1.71 -3.24 -18.09
N LEU A 249 1.72 -2.63 -19.29
CA LEU A 249 0.98 -3.18 -20.44
C LEU A 249 1.48 -4.57 -20.83
N ILE A 250 2.80 -4.79 -20.83
CA ILE A 250 3.41 -6.09 -21.10
C ILE A 250 3.00 -7.10 -20.01
N ALA A 251 3.10 -6.73 -18.74
CA ALA A 251 2.72 -7.60 -17.63
C ALA A 251 1.24 -8.01 -17.71
N ARG A 252 0.36 -7.05 -18.01
CA ARG A 252 -1.08 -7.31 -18.19
C ARG A 252 -1.34 -8.27 -19.36
N GLN A 253 -0.65 -8.11 -20.47
CA GLN A 253 -0.80 -8.99 -21.65
C GLN A 253 -0.26 -10.41 -21.38
N MET A 254 0.79 -10.53 -20.57
CA MET A 254 1.35 -11.82 -20.17
C MET A 254 0.59 -12.50 -19.02
N HIS A 255 -0.44 -11.84 -18.45
CA HIS A 255 -1.16 -12.29 -17.25
C HIS A 255 -0.22 -12.58 -16.06
N ILE A 256 0.66 -11.62 -15.76
CA ILE A 256 1.59 -11.63 -14.63
C ILE A 256 1.41 -10.35 -13.82
N SER A 257 1.93 -10.32 -12.58
CA SER A 257 1.75 -9.20 -11.65
C SER A 257 2.46 -7.93 -12.14
N GLY A 258 1.68 -6.92 -12.57
CA GLY A 258 2.16 -5.57 -12.87
C GLY A 258 2.83 -4.90 -11.65
N PRO A 259 2.18 -4.89 -10.47
CA PRO A 259 2.75 -4.36 -9.24
C PRO A 259 4.14 -4.91 -8.92
N LEU A 260 4.33 -6.24 -8.91
CA LEU A 260 5.64 -6.84 -8.65
C LEU A 260 6.66 -6.56 -9.76
N THR A 261 6.20 -6.40 -11.00
CA THR A 261 7.06 -5.94 -12.10
C THR A 261 7.63 -4.56 -11.82
N MET A 262 6.80 -3.62 -11.34
CA MET A 262 7.23 -2.26 -11.02
C MET A 262 8.16 -2.20 -9.82
N VAL A 263 7.88 -2.98 -8.77
CA VAL A 263 8.76 -3.12 -7.61
C VAL A 263 10.16 -3.58 -8.04
N ALA A 264 10.23 -4.66 -8.81
CA ALA A 264 11.50 -5.23 -9.25
C ALA A 264 12.26 -4.29 -10.21
N ALA A 265 11.56 -3.62 -11.13
CA ALA A 265 12.16 -2.65 -12.05
C ALA A 265 12.70 -1.42 -11.29
N GLY A 266 11.91 -0.86 -10.37
CA GLY A 266 12.31 0.28 -9.55
C GLY A 266 13.54 -0.04 -8.68
N LEU A 267 13.52 -1.17 -7.96
CA LEU A 267 14.66 -1.66 -7.18
C LEU A 267 15.93 -1.83 -8.03
N PHE A 268 15.78 -2.44 -9.19
CA PHE A 268 16.92 -2.67 -10.07
C PHE A 268 17.50 -1.34 -10.56
N MET A 269 16.65 -0.42 -11.02
CA MET A 269 17.08 0.87 -11.56
C MET A 269 17.66 1.79 -10.49
N GLY A 270 17.04 1.90 -9.32
CA GLY A 270 17.52 2.73 -8.22
C GLY A 270 18.93 2.36 -7.75
N ASN A 271 19.28 1.07 -7.84
CA ASN A 271 20.56 0.57 -7.33
C ASN A 271 21.63 0.35 -8.40
N PHE A 272 21.19 0.10 -9.64
CA PHE A 272 22.12 -0.09 -10.75
C PHE A 272 22.87 1.20 -11.09
N ASN A 273 22.19 2.34 -11.00
CA ASN A 273 22.77 3.66 -11.31
C ASN A 273 23.91 4.03 -10.35
N VAL A 274 23.82 3.64 -9.08
CA VAL A 274 24.90 3.84 -8.09
C VAL A 274 26.17 3.07 -8.46
N ARG A 275 26.04 1.88 -9.07
CA ARG A 275 27.18 1.03 -9.45
C ARG A 275 27.78 1.35 -10.82
N PHE A 276 27.04 1.98 -11.73
CA PHE A 276 27.42 2.11 -13.14
C PHE A 276 27.57 3.56 -13.66
N LYS A 277 27.97 4.52 -12.82
CA LYS A 277 28.48 5.85 -13.25
C LYS A 277 27.52 6.72 -14.08
N MET A 278 26.24 6.82 -13.72
CA MET A 278 25.50 8.02 -14.11
C MET A 278 26.13 9.26 -13.45
N LYS A 279 26.12 10.39 -14.16
CA LYS A 279 26.50 11.66 -13.52
C LYS A 279 25.59 11.94 -12.34
N SER A 280 26.13 12.37 -11.22
CA SER A 280 25.39 12.65 -9.99
C SER A 280 24.19 13.58 -10.21
N ILE A 281 24.33 14.56 -11.09
CA ILE A 281 23.28 15.52 -11.44
C ILE A 281 22.06 14.82 -12.08
N THR A 282 22.28 13.96 -13.06
CA THR A 282 21.19 13.23 -13.75
C THR A 282 20.46 12.28 -12.79
N GLN A 283 21.21 11.63 -11.90
CA GLN A 283 20.65 10.77 -10.87
C GLN A 283 19.79 11.56 -9.86
N ASP A 284 20.27 12.72 -9.40
CA ASP A 284 19.54 13.58 -8.47
C ASP A 284 18.21 14.06 -9.06
N TYR A 285 18.19 14.46 -10.33
CA TYR A 285 16.95 14.86 -11.01
C TYR A 285 15.98 13.71 -11.18
N LEU A 286 16.48 12.51 -11.51
CA LEU A 286 15.64 11.32 -11.65
C LEU A 286 14.98 10.93 -10.32
N ILE A 287 15.76 10.91 -9.23
CA ILE A 287 15.24 10.59 -7.89
C ILE A 287 14.20 11.61 -7.47
N LYS A 288 14.50 12.93 -7.61
CA LYS A 288 13.56 14.00 -7.28
C LYS A 288 12.27 13.97 -8.12
N PHE A 289 12.38 13.61 -9.40
CA PHE A 289 11.20 13.45 -10.23
C PHE A 289 10.27 12.35 -9.68
N TRP A 290 10.83 11.19 -9.35
CA TRP A 290 10.02 10.08 -8.81
C TRP A 290 9.50 10.37 -7.39
N GLU A 291 10.23 11.12 -6.57
CA GLU A 291 9.75 11.62 -5.29
C GLU A 291 8.55 12.58 -5.45
N LEU A 292 8.61 13.49 -6.42
CA LEU A 292 7.48 14.39 -6.73
C LEU A 292 6.26 13.65 -7.25
N ILE A 293 6.45 12.66 -8.12
CA ILE A 293 5.35 11.83 -8.63
C ILE A 293 4.70 11.05 -7.48
N ASP A 294 5.49 10.44 -6.60
CA ASP A 294 5.01 9.72 -5.42
C ASP A 294 4.16 10.63 -4.53
N GLU A 295 4.66 11.81 -4.16
CA GLU A 295 3.93 12.78 -3.32
C GLU A 295 2.63 13.28 -3.97
N ILE A 296 2.63 13.58 -5.27
CA ILE A 296 1.44 14.04 -6.00
C ILE A 296 0.38 12.94 -6.06
N LEU A 297 0.79 11.72 -6.43
CA LEU A 297 -0.15 10.61 -6.54
C LEU A 297 -0.71 10.22 -5.17
N ASN A 298 0.11 10.22 -4.12
CA ASN A 298 -0.37 10.00 -2.76
C ASN A 298 -1.34 11.10 -2.32
N ALA A 299 -1.08 12.38 -2.62
CA ALA A 299 -2.00 13.46 -2.28
C ALA A 299 -3.38 13.25 -2.92
N VAL A 300 -3.43 12.86 -4.20
CA VAL A 300 -4.67 12.55 -4.91
C VAL A 300 -5.34 11.30 -4.33
N LEU A 301 -4.58 10.26 -4.03
CA LEU A 301 -5.06 9.02 -3.44
C LEU A 301 -5.74 9.25 -2.09
N PHE A 302 -5.07 9.95 -1.17
CA PHE A 302 -5.61 10.20 0.16
C PHE A 302 -6.78 11.19 0.14
N LEU A 303 -6.81 12.13 -0.80
CA LEU A 303 -7.97 12.98 -1.06
C LEU A 303 -9.17 12.12 -1.48
N PHE A 304 -8.96 11.21 -2.43
CA PHE A 304 -10.01 10.33 -2.94
C PHE A 304 -10.56 9.44 -1.82
N ILE A 305 -9.68 8.82 -1.03
CA ILE A 305 -10.08 8.03 0.14
C ILE A 305 -10.99 8.85 1.07
N GLY A 306 -10.63 10.11 1.31
CA GLY A 306 -11.46 10.99 2.15
C GLY A 306 -12.83 11.29 1.55
N PHE A 307 -12.93 11.40 0.23
CA PHE A 307 -14.20 11.62 -0.46
C PHE A 307 -15.03 10.35 -0.73
N GLU A 308 -14.43 9.16 -0.65
CA GLU A 308 -15.13 7.88 -0.80
C GLU A 308 -16.32 7.76 0.17
N LEU A 309 -16.25 8.47 1.31
CA LEU A 309 -17.36 8.57 2.26
C LEU A 309 -18.67 9.09 1.62
N LEU A 310 -18.60 9.91 0.57
CA LEU A 310 -19.76 10.41 -0.16
C LEU A 310 -20.47 9.31 -0.96
N MET A 311 -19.75 8.25 -1.30
CA MET A 311 -20.23 7.17 -2.15
C MET A 311 -20.81 6.00 -1.33
N ILE A 312 -20.44 5.89 -0.05
CA ILE A 312 -20.88 4.80 0.82
C ILE A 312 -22.30 5.08 1.32
N LYS A 313 -23.23 4.24 0.92
CA LYS A 313 -24.62 4.25 1.42
C LYS A 313 -24.65 3.57 2.80
N ASP A 314 -25.48 4.12 3.72
CA ASP A 314 -25.77 3.51 5.02
C ASP A 314 -24.54 3.16 5.90
N LEU A 315 -23.49 4.02 5.88
CA LEU A 315 -22.30 3.82 6.69
C LEU A 315 -22.62 3.50 8.16
N LYS A 316 -23.71 4.06 8.71
CA LYS A 316 -24.13 3.82 10.10
C LYS A 316 -24.37 2.34 10.41
N HIS A 317 -24.88 1.58 9.43
CA HIS A 317 -25.12 0.15 9.58
C HIS A 317 -23.80 -0.64 9.67
N PHE A 318 -22.73 -0.15 9.05
CA PHE A 318 -21.43 -0.83 8.98
C PHE A 318 -20.41 -0.38 10.03
N ILE A 319 -20.76 0.57 10.91
CA ILE A 319 -19.84 1.03 11.97
C ILE A 319 -19.47 -0.12 12.93
N VAL A 320 -20.46 -0.89 13.41
CA VAL A 320 -20.19 -2.00 14.36
C VAL A 320 -19.40 -3.13 13.68
N PRO A 321 -19.78 -3.63 12.49
CA PRO A 321 -18.96 -4.56 11.72
C PRO A 321 -17.56 -4.04 11.43
N GLY A 322 -17.42 -2.76 11.11
CA GLY A 322 -16.13 -2.09 10.91
C GLY A 322 -15.24 -2.09 12.16
N LEU A 323 -15.81 -1.81 13.34
CA LEU A 323 -15.08 -1.88 14.61
C LEU A 323 -14.59 -3.30 14.92
N VAL A 324 -15.44 -4.31 14.67
CA VAL A 324 -15.04 -5.73 14.81
C VAL A 324 -13.91 -6.06 13.83
N ALA A 325 -14.02 -5.62 12.58
CA ALA A 325 -12.98 -5.83 11.59
C ALA A 325 -11.64 -5.17 11.97
N ILE A 326 -11.67 -3.95 12.53
CA ILE A 326 -10.47 -3.28 13.06
C ILE A 326 -9.75 -4.17 14.08
N VAL A 327 -10.49 -4.72 15.05
CA VAL A 327 -9.90 -5.59 16.07
C VAL A 327 -9.30 -6.85 15.45
N ILE A 328 -10.04 -7.49 14.52
CA ILE A 328 -9.55 -8.69 13.82
C ILE A 328 -8.28 -8.39 13.03
N VAL A 329 -8.25 -7.28 12.29
CA VAL A 329 -7.10 -6.87 11.47
C VAL A 329 -5.89 -6.55 12.34
N LEU A 330 -6.07 -5.90 13.48
CA LEU A 330 -4.97 -5.64 14.43
C LEU A 330 -4.44 -6.95 15.03
N LEU A 331 -5.31 -7.89 15.42
CA LEU A 331 -4.91 -9.21 15.91
C LEU A 331 -4.19 -10.01 14.82
N ALA A 332 -4.71 -9.99 13.59
CA ALA A 332 -4.06 -10.64 12.46
C ALA A 332 -2.66 -10.06 12.21
N ARG A 333 -2.49 -8.75 12.36
CA ARG A 333 -1.18 -8.08 12.23
C ARG A 333 -0.22 -8.54 13.32
N VAL A 334 -0.68 -8.64 14.58
CA VAL A 334 0.15 -9.19 15.66
C VAL A 334 0.62 -10.60 15.33
N ILE A 335 -0.30 -11.48 14.91
CA ILE A 335 0.00 -12.88 14.60
C ILE A 335 0.94 -12.98 13.40
N SER A 336 0.71 -12.21 12.33
CA SER A 336 1.49 -12.25 11.09
C SER A 336 2.92 -11.69 11.24
N ILE A 337 3.19 -10.87 12.25
CA ILE A 337 4.53 -10.40 12.58
C ILE A 337 5.17 -11.30 13.66
N TRP A 338 4.47 -11.50 14.77
CA TRP A 338 5.05 -12.22 15.92
C TRP A 338 5.25 -13.73 15.67
N GLY A 339 4.35 -14.39 14.91
CA GLY A 339 4.47 -15.79 14.55
C GLY A 339 5.77 -16.06 13.77
N PRO A 340 5.98 -15.43 12.62
CA PRO A 340 7.22 -15.58 11.86
C PRO A 340 8.48 -15.12 12.60
N THR A 341 8.44 -14.07 13.44
CA THR A 341 9.61 -13.64 14.22
C THR A 341 10.12 -14.72 15.17
N LYS A 342 9.21 -15.52 15.75
CA LYS A 342 9.61 -16.65 16.59
C LYS A 342 10.23 -17.81 15.81
N LEU A 343 9.83 -17.98 14.54
CA LEU A 343 10.37 -19.03 13.66
C LEU A 343 11.72 -18.62 13.04
N MET A 344 11.94 -17.31 12.86
CA MET A 344 13.21 -16.79 12.42
C MET A 344 14.20 -16.84 13.59
N LYS A 345 15.36 -17.44 13.38
CA LYS A 345 16.47 -17.46 14.38
C LYS A 345 17.06 -16.05 14.62
N THR A 346 16.48 -14.99 14.04
CA THR A 346 16.92 -13.62 14.17
C THR A 346 16.18 -12.98 15.33
N THR A 347 16.90 -12.49 16.33
CA THR A 347 16.32 -11.79 17.48
C THR A 347 15.94 -10.36 17.07
N PHE A 348 14.64 -10.08 17.12
CA PHE A 348 14.11 -8.71 16.96
C PHE A 348 13.93 -8.07 18.33
N SER A 349 14.25 -6.78 18.45
CA SER A 349 13.93 -6.07 19.67
C SER A 349 12.40 -6.00 19.86
N PRO A 350 11.91 -6.10 21.10
CA PRO A 350 10.48 -5.96 21.38
C PRO A 350 9.91 -4.64 20.85
N GLN A 351 10.71 -3.58 20.84
CA GLN A 351 10.32 -2.28 20.32
C GLN A 351 10.19 -2.30 18.79
N THR A 352 11.13 -2.95 18.08
CA THR A 352 11.05 -3.15 16.62
C THR A 352 9.75 -3.90 16.24
N VAL A 353 9.42 -4.99 16.97
CA VAL A 353 8.17 -5.73 16.74
C VAL A 353 6.94 -4.84 16.96
N LYS A 354 6.93 -4.01 18.01
CA LYS A 354 5.82 -3.06 18.26
C LYS A 354 5.66 -2.06 17.13
N VAL A 355 6.76 -1.53 16.60
CA VAL A 355 6.72 -0.60 15.46
C VAL A 355 6.22 -1.29 14.20
N LEU A 356 6.68 -2.51 13.89
CA LEU A 356 6.20 -3.30 12.74
C LEU A 356 4.71 -3.63 12.84
N VAL A 357 4.23 -3.97 14.05
CA VAL A 357 2.80 -4.26 14.28
C VAL A 357 1.96 -3.01 14.13
N TRP A 358 2.28 -1.94 14.86
CA TRP A 358 1.49 -0.71 14.88
C TRP A 358 1.65 0.11 13.60
N GLY A 359 2.82 0.06 12.96
CA GLY A 359 3.12 0.70 11.68
C GLY A 359 2.53 -0.01 10.47
N GLY A 360 1.84 -1.14 10.64
CA GLY A 360 1.10 -1.79 9.57
C GLY A 360 -0.17 -1.01 9.20
N ILE A 361 -0.03 0.25 8.78
CA ILE A 361 -1.13 1.13 8.37
C ILE A 361 -1.72 0.61 7.06
N ARG A 362 -3.05 0.53 6.98
CA ARG A 362 -3.77 0.16 5.75
C ARG A 362 -4.02 1.41 4.92
N GLY A 363 -3.78 1.31 3.61
CA GLY A 363 -3.82 2.46 2.72
C GLY A 363 -4.78 2.31 1.55
N GLY A 364 -4.52 3.09 0.50
CA GLY A 364 -5.34 3.18 -0.69
C GLY A 364 -5.44 1.89 -1.50
N VAL A 365 -4.41 1.06 -1.48
CA VAL A 365 -4.42 -0.25 -2.18
C VAL A 365 -5.57 -1.12 -1.69
N SER A 366 -5.85 -1.14 -0.38
CA SER A 366 -6.98 -1.90 0.18
C SER A 366 -8.34 -1.42 -0.34
N ILE A 367 -8.53 -0.10 -0.45
CA ILE A 367 -9.78 0.48 -1.00
C ILE A 367 -9.91 0.17 -2.48
N ALA A 368 -8.83 0.32 -3.24
CA ALA A 368 -8.83 0.00 -4.66
C ALA A 368 -9.19 -1.45 -4.95
N LEU A 369 -8.62 -2.38 -4.19
CA LEU A 369 -8.94 -3.79 -4.31
C LEU A 369 -10.40 -4.06 -3.91
N ALA A 370 -10.93 -3.40 -2.88
CA ALA A 370 -12.34 -3.52 -2.50
C ALA A 370 -13.27 -3.01 -3.61
N MET A 371 -12.94 -1.89 -4.25
CA MET A 371 -13.70 -1.33 -5.37
C MET A 371 -13.61 -2.17 -6.65
N SER A 372 -12.54 -2.96 -6.81
CA SER A 372 -12.36 -3.86 -7.97
C SER A 372 -13.23 -5.12 -7.92
N ILE A 373 -13.87 -5.40 -6.80
CA ILE A 373 -14.81 -6.52 -6.67
C ILE A 373 -16.06 -6.22 -7.51
N PRO A 374 -16.51 -7.14 -8.38
CA PRO A 374 -17.74 -6.96 -9.15
C PRO A 374 -18.93 -6.60 -8.25
N LYS A 375 -19.74 -5.63 -8.70
CA LYS A 375 -20.88 -5.12 -7.92
C LYS A 375 -21.82 -6.26 -7.49
N SER A 376 -22.00 -6.39 -6.20
CA SER A 376 -22.84 -7.36 -5.53
C SER A 376 -23.18 -6.86 -4.13
N GLU A 377 -24.14 -7.47 -3.46
CA GLU A 377 -24.43 -7.17 -2.05
C GLU A 377 -23.17 -7.34 -1.17
N TYR A 378 -22.36 -8.35 -1.46
CA TYR A 378 -21.11 -8.62 -0.72
C TYR A 378 -20.03 -7.56 -0.97
N SER A 379 -19.95 -7.01 -2.18
CA SER A 379 -18.95 -5.98 -2.50
C SER A 379 -19.22 -4.67 -1.75
N GLU A 380 -20.48 -4.27 -1.57
CA GLU A 380 -20.84 -3.07 -0.80
C GLU A 380 -20.50 -3.23 0.69
N ILE A 381 -20.74 -4.40 1.27
CA ILE A 381 -20.38 -4.72 2.65
C ILE A 381 -18.85 -4.66 2.83
N ILE A 382 -18.10 -5.31 1.92
CA ILE A 382 -16.64 -5.37 1.98
C ILE A 382 -16.06 -3.96 1.84
N LEU A 383 -16.53 -3.15 0.90
CA LEU A 383 -16.05 -1.79 0.69
C LEU A 383 -16.27 -0.93 1.95
N SER A 384 -17.48 -0.99 2.53
CA SER A 384 -17.83 -0.20 3.72
C SER A 384 -16.98 -0.59 4.94
N ILE A 385 -16.76 -1.88 5.17
CA ILE A 385 -15.91 -2.38 6.26
C ILE A 385 -14.44 -2.00 6.00
N THR A 386 -13.97 -2.15 4.77
CA THR A 386 -12.61 -1.75 4.36
C THR A 386 -12.38 -0.28 4.63
N TYR A 387 -13.33 0.58 4.28
CA TYR A 387 -13.25 2.00 4.53
C TYR A 387 -13.10 2.31 6.04
N CYS A 388 -13.90 1.68 6.90
CA CYS A 388 -13.78 1.85 8.35
C CYS A 388 -12.38 1.46 8.86
N VAL A 389 -11.82 0.34 8.39
CA VAL A 389 -10.48 -0.11 8.80
C VAL A 389 -9.40 0.84 8.31
N VAL A 390 -9.47 1.28 7.05
CA VAL A 390 -8.46 2.18 6.45
C VAL A 390 -8.47 3.55 7.13
N VAL A 391 -9.65 4.14 7.34
CA VAL A 391 -9.79 5.44 8.04
C VAL A 391 -9.24 5.35 9.47
N PHE A 392 -9.60 4.30 10.22
CA PHE A 392 -9.03 4.07 11.54
C PHE A 392 -7.50 3.94 11.49
N SER A 393 -7.00 3.17 10.55
CA SER A 393 -5.58 2.91 10.41
C SER A 393 -4.80 4.18 10.14
N ILE A 394 -5.22 4.98 9.17
CA ILE A 394 -4.52 6.21 8.79
C ILE A 394 -4.63 7.27 9.90
N ILE A 395 -5.81 7.47 10.48
CA ILE A 395 -6.01 8.50 11.50
C ILE A 395 -5.41 8.06 12.84
N VAL A 396 -5.81 6.89 13.37
CA VAL A 396 -5.43 6.49 14.73
C VAL A 396 -4.02 5.95 14.76
N GLN A 397 -3.70 4.95 13.94
CA GLN A 397 -2.35 4.39 13.92
C GLN A 397 -1.35 5.41 13.36
N GLY A 398 -1.70 6.13 12.27
CA GLY A 398 -0.84 7.13 11.67
C GLY A 398 -0.45 8.26 12.64
N LEU A 399 -1.40 8.84 13.37
CA LEU A 399 -1.10 9.90 14.33
C LEU A 399 -0.41 9.42 15.61
N THR A 400 -0.49 8.13 15.93
CA THR A 400 0.08 7.57 17.17
C THR A 400 1.39 6.84 16.98
N ILE A 401 1.78 6.50 15.75
CA ILE A 401 3.01 5.75 15.47
C ILE A 401 4.27 6.44 16.00
N ALA A 402 4.33 7.78 15.97
CA ALA A 402 5.45 8.55 16.53
C ALA A 402 5.68 8.27 18.03
N LYS A 403 4.59 8.03 18.78
CA LYS A 403 4.68 7.70 20.21
C LYS A 403 5.18 6.26 20.45
N VAL A 404 4.87 5.37 19.50
CA VAL A 404 5.32 3.97 19.53
C VAL A 404 6.78 3.86 19.08
N ALA A 405 7.18 4.60 18.05
CA ALA A 405 8.54 4.62 17.51
C ALA A 405 9.47 5.49 18.37
N ASN A 406 9.79 5.04 19.60
CA ASN A 406 10.74 5.73 20.46
C ASN A 406 12.18 5.40 20.06
N PRO A 407 12.95 6.34 19.41
CA PRO A 407 14.26 6.06 18.85
C PRO A 407 15.30 5.71 19.92
N ASN A 408 15.26 6.34 21.08
CA ASN A 408 16.19 6.05 22.18
C ASN A 408 16.02 4.61 22.70
N LYS A 409 14.79 4.14 22.75
CA LYS A 409 14.50 2.77 23.20
C LYS A 409 14.89 1.75 22.16
N ILE A 410 14.65 2.03 20.87
CA ILE A 410 15.06 1.18 19.75
C ILE A 410 16.58 1.04 19.73
N ALA A 411 17.32 2.15 19.77
CA ALA A 411 18.79 2.15 19.75
C ALA A 411 19.39 1.38 20.93
N LYS A 412 18.82 1.56 22.13
CA LYS A 412 19.28 0.83 23.33
C LYS A 412 19.06 -0.68 23.21
N GLU A 413 17.87 -1.11 22.81
CA GLU A 413 17.53 -2.52 22.65
C GLU A 413 18.36 -3.18 21.52
N GLU A 414 18.61 -2.46 20.41
CA GLU A 414 19.46 -2.96 19.31
C GLU A 414 20.93 -3.12 19.74
N GLN A 415 21.47 -2.22 20.57
CA GLN A 415 22.81 -2.36 21.14
C GLN A 415 22.91 -3.55 22.11
N GLU A 416 21.93 -3.74 22.98
CA GLU A 416 21.89 -4.88 23.90
C GLU A 416 21.88 -6.21 23.13
N LEU A 417 21.09 -6.31 22.06
CA LEU A 417 21.03 -7.49 21.20
C LEU A 417 22.36 -7.72 20.45
N GLY A 418 22.99 -6.67 19.93
CA GLY A 418 24.29 -6.78 19.27
C GLY A 418 25.40 -7.32 20.18
N ASN A 419 25.38 -6.95 21.46
CA ASN A 419 26.31 -7.46 22.44
C ASN A 419 26.10 -8.94 22.76
N ILE A 420 24.85 -9.39 22.89
CA ILE A 420 24.51 -10.81 23.16
C ILE A 420 24.96 -11.70 22.00
N THR A 421 24.69 -11.29 20.75
CA THR A 421 25.09 -12.08 19.57
C THR A 421 26.61 -12.13 19.36
N SER A 422 27.35 -11.13 19.80
CA SER A 422 28.80 -11.13 19.74
C SER A 422 29.45 -12.04 20.81
N ASP A 423 28.80 -12.20 21.96
CA ASP A 423 29.27 -13.11 23.03
C ASP A 423 28.96 -14.58 22.74
N GLU A 424 27.86 -14.89 22.05
CA GLU A 424 27.52 -16.27 21.61
C GLU A 424 28.40 -16.75 20.44
N SER A 425 29.06 -15.86 19.73
CA SER A 425 29.97 -16.17 18.62
C SER A 425 31.44 -16.37 19.04
N ARG A 426 31.78 -16.13 20.30
CA ARG A 426 33.09 -16.40 20.92
C ARG A 426 33.04 -17.69 21.67
#